data_aa6ac3a615b10671d30b7aa26df1c515
#
_entry.id   aa6ac3a615b10671d30b7aa26df1c515
#
_cell.length_a   1.000
_cell.length_b   1.000
_cell.length_c   1.000
_cell.angle_alpha   90.00
_cell.angle_beta   90.00
_cell.angle_gamma   90.00
#
_symmetry.space_group_name_H-M   'P 1'
#
loop_
_entity.id
_entity.type
_entity.pdbx_description
1 polymer ?
#
loop_
_entity_poly.entity_id
_entity_poly.type
_entity_poly.pdbx_seq_one_letter_code
_entity_poly.pdbx_strand_id
1 'polypeptide(L)'
;MLDKVKLALLISFDDFDDELNDLIGAAVLDLNIAGVDDETTVSDDPTDKLIIRAICSYCGYHFELIHGTLERSEAFKKSYDEQKSQLSMATNYTTW
;
A
#
# COMPACT_ATOMS: atom_id res chain seq x y z
N MET A 1 -0.22 -11.02 -0.64
CA MET A 1 -0.57 -9.57 -0.49
C MET A 1 -2.00 -9.24 -0.92
N LEU A 2 -2.46 -9.81 -2.01
CA LEU A 2 -3.81 -9.53 -2.51
C LEU A 2 -4.89 -9.78 -1.45
N ASP A 3 -4.82 -10.91 -0.75
CA ASP A 3 -5.82 -11.22 0.28
C ASP A 3 -5.86 -10.19 1.39
N LYS A 4 -4.71 -9.67 1.79
CA LYS A 4 -4.63 -8.65 2.84
C LYS A 4 -5.23 -7.33 2.38
N VAL A 5 -4.99 -6.94 1.13
CA VAL A 5 -5.56 -5.73 0.55
C VAL A 5 -7.08 -5.87 0.42
N LYS A 6 -7.55 -7.00 -0.08
CA LYS A 6 -9.00 -7.24 -0.21
C LYS A 6 -9.69 -7.17 1.14
N LEU A 7 -9.09 -7.75 2.18
CA LEU A 7 -9.64 -7.68 3.52
C LEU A 7 -9.69 -6.22 4.03
N ALA A 8 -8.63 -5.47 3.81
CA ALA A 8 -8.55 -4.08 4.26
C ALA A 8 -9.60 -3.20 3.57
N LEU A 9 -9.93 -3.49 2.31
CA LEU A 9 -10.91 -2.74 1.53
C LEU A 9 -12.31 -3.34 1.60
N LEU A 10 -12.49 -4.43 2.35
CA LEU A 10 -13.78 -5.13 2.51
C LEU A 10 -14.32 -5.65 1.16
N ILE A 11 -13.42 -6.15 0.31
CA ILE A 11 -13.77 -6.73 -0.99
C ILE A 11 -13.74 -8.25 -0.86
N SER A 12 -14.87 -8.90 -1.20
CA SER A 12 -14.98 -10.37 -1.09
C SER A 12 -15.08 -11.07 -2.45
N PHE A 13 -15.14 -10.32 -3.55
CA PHE A 13 -15.26 -10.85 -4.90
C PHE A 13 -13.97 -10.60 -5.69
N ASP A 14 -13.85 -11.24 -6.85
CA ASP A 14 -12.60 -11.29 -7.61
C ASP A 14 -12.54 -10.36 -8.82
N ASP A 15 -13.57 -9.54 -9.02
CA ASP A 15 -13.70 -8.70 -10.23
C ASP A 15 -12.57 -7.68 -10.35
N PHE A 16 -11.94 -7.28 -9.25
CA PHE A 16 -10.91 -6.27 -9.24
C PHE A 16 -9.51 -6.83 -8.92
N ASP A 17 -9.34 -8.15 -8.95
CA ASP A 17 -8.06 -8.75 -8.55
C ASP A 17 -6.89 -8.26 -9.40
N ASP A 18 -7.05 -8.16 -10.71
CA ASP A 18 -5.98 -7.68 -11.59
C ASP A 18 -5.64 -6.22 -11.29
N GLU A 19 -6.66 -5.38 -11.12
CA GLU A 19 -6.45 -3.98 -10.78
C GLU A 19 -5.75 -3.84 -9.43
N LEU A 20 -6.16 -4.62 -8.44
CA LEU A 20 -5.53 -4.58 -7.11
C LEU A 20 -4.09 -5.06 -7.15
N ASN A 21 -3.79 -6.09 -7.94
CA ASN A 21 -2.40 -6.54 -8.12
C ASN A 21 -1.53 -5.45 -8.75
N ASP A 22 -2.05 -4.73 -9.72
CA ASP A 22 -1.34 -3.59 -10.32
C ASP A 22 -1.08 -2.49 -9.29
N LEU A 23 -2.06 -2.21 -8.44
CA LEU A 23 -1.91 -1.20 -7.38
C LEU A 23 -0.88 -1.64 -6.34
N ILE A 24 -0.85 -2.92 -6.00
CA ILE A 24 0.15 -3.46 -5.08
C ILE A 24 1.56 -3.24 -5.64
N GLY A 25 1.74 -3.57 -6.92
CA GLY A 25 3.04 -3.35 -7.57
C GLY A 25 3.45 -1.88 -7.58
N ALA A 26 2.50 -0.99 -7.86
CA ALA A 26 2.75 0.45 -7.84
C ALA A 26 3.07 0.96 -6.43
N ALA A 27 2.42 0.40 -5.41
CA ALA A 27 2.69 0.77 -4.02
C ALA A 27 4.13 0.41 -3.62
N VAL A 28 4.57 -0.79 -3.99
CA VAL A 28 5.94 -1.23 -3.70
C VAL A 28 6.94 -0.29 -4.38
N LEU A 29 6.70 0.06 -5.63
CA LEU A 29 7.57 0.97 -6.36
C LEU A 29 7.62 2.35 -5.72
N ASP A 30 6.46 2.88 -5.32
CA ASP A 30 6.39 4.19 -4.69
C ASP A 30 7.16 4.23 -3.37
N LEU A 31 7.06 3.17 -2.56
CA LEU A 31 7.81 3.06 -1.32
C LEU A 31 9.32 2.98 -1.58
N ASN A 32 9.74 2.27 -2.62
CA ASN A 32 11.15 2.19 -2.99
C ASN A 32 11.69 3.56 -3.43
N ILE A 33 10.91 4.31 -4.19
CA ILE A 33 11.29 5.67 -4.61
C ILE A 33 11.44 6.59 -3.38
N ALA A 34 10.62 6.39 -2.35
CA ALA A 34 10.69 7.15 -1.12
C ALA A 34 11.88 6.74 -0.23
N GLY A 35 12.68 5.74 -0.63
CA GLY A 35 13.86 5.31 0.12
C GLY A 35 13.62 4.14 1.05
N VAL A 36 12.47 3.50 0.99
CA VAL A 36 12.21 2.30 1.80
C VAL A 36 12.98 1.12 1.21
N ASP A 37 13.56 0.29 2.08
CA ASP A 37 14.46 -0.79 1.70
C ASP A 37 13.80 -1.77 0.71
N ASP A 38 14.46 -2.04 -0.42
CA ASP A 38 13.99 -2.95 -1.44
C ASP A 38 13.75 -4.36 -0.90
N GLU A 39 14.64 -4.85 -0.03
CA GLU A 39 14.49 -6.19 0.55
C GLU A 39 13.23 -6.31 1.39
N THR A 40 12.77 -5.20 1.96
CA THR A 40 11.57 -5.18 2.77
C THR A 40 10.31 -5.07 1.91
N THR A 41 10.36 -4.31 0.81
CA THR A 41 9.18 -4.00 -0.01
C THR A 41 8.96 -4.92 -1.19
N VAL A 42 10.01 -5.57 -1.72
CA VAL A 42 9.92 -6.38 -2.94
C VAL A 42 9.40 -7.79 -2.69
N SER A 43 9.30 -8.22 -1.43
CA SER A 43 8.78 -9.54 -1.09
C SER A 43 7.33 -9.69 -1.56
N ASP A 44 6.99 -10.83 -2.15
CA ASP A 44 5.62 -11.12 -2.58
C ASP A 44 4.64 -11.14 -1.40
N ASP A 45 5.14 -11.47 -0.20
CA ASP A 45 4.32 -11.51 1.00
C ASP A 45 5.13 -10.95 2.17
N PRO A 46 5.29 -9.62 2.23
CA PRO A 46 6.07 -9.01 3.30
C PRO A 46 5.47 -9.32 4.66
N THR A 47 6.34 -9.63 5.64
CA THR A 47 5.90 -9.92 7.00
C THR A 47 5.84 -8.68 7.87
N ASP A 48 6.43 -7.59 7.44
CA ASP A 48 6.44 -6.34 8.20
C ASP A 48 5.07 -5.66 8.14
N LYS A 49 4.45 -5.54 9.31
CA LYS A 49 3.08 -5.00 9.40
C LYS A 49 2.98 -3.55 8.96
N LEU A 50 4.02 -2.75 9.14
CA LEU A 50 4.00 -1.35 8.69
C LEU A 50 4.03 -1.25 7.17
N ILE A 51 4.81 -2.10 6.53
CA ILE A 51 4.85 -2.19 5.06
C ILE A 51 3.50 -2.65 4.53
N ILE A 52 2.92 -3.69 5.12
CA ILE A 52 1.61 -4.21 4.71
C ILE A 52 0.55 -3.12 4.80
N ARG A 53 0.53 -2.38 5.91
CA ARG A 53 -0.45 -1.30 6.10
C ARG A 53 -0.26 -0.18 5.10
N ALA A 54 0.97 0.18 4.79
CA ALA A 54 1.25 1.21 3.78
C ALA A 54 0.76 0.78 2.40
N ILE A 55 1.01 -0.46 2.01
CA ILE A 55 0.53 -1.00 0.73
C ILE A 55 -1.00 -0.99 0.69
N CYS A 56 -1.66 -1.42 1.77
CA CYS A 56 -3.12 -1.41 1.83
C CYS A 56 -3.68 0.01 1.73
N SER A 57 -3.05 0.98 2.38
CA SER A 57 -3.49 2.39 2.30
C SER A 57 -3.34 2.95 0.89
N TYR A 58 -2.22 2.66 0.22
CA TYR A 58 -2.02 3.07 -1.17
C TYR A 58 -3.11 2.49 -2.08
N CYS A 59 -3.35 1.20 -1.96
CA CYS A 59 -4.39 0.54 -2.77
C CYS A 59 -5.78 1.12 -2.47
N GLY A 60 -6.07 1.38 -1.20
CA GLY A 60 -7.34 1.99 -0.80
C GLY A 60 -7.52 3.37 -1.39
N TYR A 61 -6.49 4.20 -1.36
CA TYR A 61 -6.54 5.54 -1.94
C TYR A 61 -6.93 5.48 -3.41
N HIS A 62 -6.19 4.71 -4.20
CA HIS A 62 -6.42 4.65 -5.64
C HIS A 62 -7.71 3.92 -6.00
N PHE A 63 -8.05 2.84 -5.30
CA PHE A 63 -9.27 2.09 -5.56
C PHE A 63 -10.52 2.94 -5.27
N GLU A 64 -10.56 3.60 -4.12
CA GLU A 64 -11.70 4.43 -3.74
C GLU A 64 -11.83 5.67 -4.62
N LEU A 65 -10.73 6.17 -5.17
CA LEU A 65 -10.76 7.30 -6.09
C LEU A 65 -11.52 6.95 -7.38
N ILE A 66 -11.39 5.71 -7.84
CA ILE A 66 -12.02 5.25 -9.09
C ILE A 66 -13.41 4.63 -8.84
N HIS A 67 -13.53 3.80 -7.81
CA HIS A 67 -14.73 2.97 -7.59
C HIS A 67 -15.54 3.34 -6.36
N GLY A 68 -15.00 4.18 -5.50
CA GLY A 68 -15.65 4.51 -4.22
C GLY A 68 -15.95 5.98 -4.06
N THR A 69 -15.71 6.51 -2.86
CA THR A 69 -15.98 7.90 -2.51
C THR A 69 -14.68 8.69 -2.35
N LEU A 70 -14.75 9.99 -2.67
CA LEU A 70 -13.60 10.88 -2.48
C LEU A 70 -13.21 10.96 -1.00
N GLU A 71 -14.18 10.97 -0.11
CA GLU A 71 -13.92 11.01 1.33
C GLU A 71 -13.09 9.83 1.80
N ARG A 72 -13.43 8.61 1.38
CA ARG A 72 -12.66 7.42 1.73
C ARG A 72 -11.29 7.42 1.07
N SER A 73 -11.23 7.88 -0.17
CA SER A 73 -9.95 8.00 -0.89
C SER A 73 -9.00 8.95 -0.14
N GLU A 74 -9.48 10.08 0.30
CA GLU A 74 -8.67 11.06 1.02
C GLU A 74 -8.22 10.53 2.39
N ALA A 75 -9.06 9.76 3.08
CA ALA A 75 -8.69 9.14 4.34
C ALA A 75 -7.53 8.14 4.15
N PHE A 76 -7.61 7.32 3.11
CA PHE A 76 -6.52 6.39 2.78
C PHE A 76 -5.25 7.12 2.36
N LYS A 77 -5.38 8.20 1.59
CA LYS A 77 -4.23 9.01 1.16
C LYS A 77 -3.50 9.60 2.36
N LYS A 78 -4.24 10.15 3.32
CA LYS A 78 -3.65 10.71 4.53
C LYS A 78 -2.91 9.63 5.31
N SER A 79 -3.51 8.47 5.49
CA SER A 79 -2.87 7.34 6.17
C SER A 79 -1.60 6.92 5.44
N TYR A 80 -1.65 6.83 4.12
CA TYR A 80 -0.49 6.43 3.33
C TYR A 80 0.65 7.43 3.45
N ASP A 81 0.35 8.72 3.35
CA ASP A 81 1.36 9.77 3.44
C ASP A 81 2.08 9.72 4.80
N GLU A 82 1.33 9.53 5.88
CA GLU A 82 1.89 9.40 7.22
C GLU A 82 2.75 8.14 7.36
N GLN A 83 2.26 7.01 6.85
CA GLN A 83 2.97 5.73 6.91
C GLN A 83 4.25 5.75 6.07
N LYS A 84 4.18 6.31 4.87
CA LYS A 84 5.34 6.42 4.00
C LYS A 84 6.41 7.31 4.64
N SER A 85 6.01 8.44 5.20
CA SER A 85 6.94 9.33 5.90
C SER A 85 7.60 8.63 7.07
N GLN A 86 6.83 7.91 7.87
CA GLN A 86 7.35 7.15 9.00
C GLN A 86 8.36 6.10 8.56
N LEU A 87 8.04 5.34 7.51
CA LEU A 87 8.93 4.29 7.00
C LEU A 87 10.22 4.88 6.41
N SER A 88 10.14 5.96 5.66
CA SER A 88 11.31 6.55 5.04
C SER A 88 12.23 7.23 6.05
N MET A 89 11.73 7.59 7.22
CA MET A 89 12.53 8.19 8.29
C MET A 89 13.14 7.16 9.25
N ALA A 90 12.60 5.93 9.27
CA ALA A 90 13.08 4.87 10.14
C ALA A 90 14.32 4.21 9.54
N THR A 91 15.41 4.09 10.32
CA THR A 91 16.67 3.55 9.80
C THR A 91 16.57 2.09 9.39
N ASN A 92 15.61 1.34 9.92
CA ASN A 92 15.41 -0.06 9.57
C ASN A 92 14.79 -0.27 8.21
N TYR A 93 14.23 0.78 7.59
CA TYR A 93 13.46 0.69 6.36
C TYR A 93 14.06 1.49 5.21
N THR A 94 15.17 2.16 5.41
CA THR A 94 15.82 2.99 4.37
C THR A 94 17.14 2.39 3.94
N THR A 95 17.53 2.70 2.70
CA THR A 95 18.76 2.16 2.08
C THR A 95 19.94 3.10 2.18
N TRP A 96 19.83 4.22 2.87
CA TRP A 96 20.88 5.26 2.93
C TRP A 96 21.26 5.69 4.33
#